data_f9ddb58390339beb811e23d618516f94
#
_entry.id   f9ddb58390339beb811e23d618516f94
#
_cell.length_a   1.000
_cell.length_b   1.000
_cell.length_c   1.000
_cell.angle_alpha   90.00
_cell.angle_beta   90.00
_cell.angle_gamma   90.00
#
_symmetry.space_group_name_H-M   'P 1'
#
loop_
_entity.id
_entity.type
_entity.pdbx_description
1 polymer ?
#
loop_
_entity_poly.entity_id
_entity_poly.type
_entity_poly.pdbx_seq_one_letter_code
_entity_poly.pdbx_strand_id
1 'polypeptide(L)'
;ATDIAARGIDIDKLSYVLNYDIPNEPETYVHRIGRCGRAGEEGVSISICEPEENEYVRDIEKLIKQKITDVKGHPFPQTDKPMNAQQKKEAEKEKNRKKQDFFTNRNKKRNAGKSNPRYKRR
;
A
#
# COMPACT_ATOMS: atom_id res chain seq x y z
N ALA A 1 -1.23 10.73 -1.25
CA ALA A 1 -2.69 10.64 -1.09
C ALA A 1 -3.15 9.22 -1.40
N THR A 2 -4.21 8.77 -0.76
CA THR A 2 -4.88 7.52 -1.13
C THR A 2 -5.76 7.75 -2.35
N ASP A 3 -6.15 6.69 -3.07
CA ASP A 3 -7.02 6.80 -4.26
C ASP A 3 -8.36 7.49 -3.94
N ILE A 4 -8.87 7.30 -2.72
CA ILE A 4 -10.11 7.97 -2.26
C ILE A 4 -9.88 9.47 -2.05
N ALA A 5 -8.77 9.85 -1.44
CA ALA A 5 -8.42 11.26 -1.23
C ALA A 5 -8.02 11.95 -2.54
N ALA A 6 -7.40 11.22 -3.47
CA ALA A 6 -6.97 11.75 -4.76
C ALA A 6 -8.13 12.10 -5.70
N ARG A 7 -9.31 11.50 -5.53
CA ARG A 7 -10.51 11.79 -6.36
C ARG A 7 -11.03 13.21 -6.22
N GLY A 8 -10.68 13.92 -5.14
CA GLY A 8 -11.07 15.33 -4.93
C GLY A 8 -9.95 16.34 -5.17
N ILE A 9 -8.76 15.88 -5.53
CA ILE A 9 -7.59 16.73 -5.72
C ILE A 9 -7.34 16.87 -7.21
N ASP A 10 -7.64 18.03 -7.76
CA ASP A 10 -7.35 18.38 -9.14
C ASP A 10 -5.98 19.07 -9.23
N ILE A 11 -4.92 18.26 -9.10
CA ILE A 11 -3.55 18.73 -9.29
C ILE A 11 -3.04 18.14 -10.59
N ASP A 12 -2.84 19.00 -11.56
CA ASP A 12 -2.21 18.69 -12.83
C ASP A 12 -0.78 19.26 -12.88
N LYS A 13 0.01 18.84 -13.85
CA LYS A 13 1.38 19.31 -14.13
C LYS A 13 2.38 19.02 -13.00
N LEU A 14 2.28 17.84 -12.42
CA LEU A 14 3.29 17.39 -11.48
C LEU A 14 4.57 17.01 -12.21
N SER A 15 5.71 17.45 -11.69
CA SER A 15 7.02 17.00 -12.18
C SER A 15 7.30 15.56 -11.81
N TYR A 16 6.76 15.11 -10.67
CA TYR A 16 6.99 13.76 -10.13
C TYR A 16 5.70 13.15 -9.59
N VAL A 17 5.50 11.85 -9.85
CA VAL A 17 4.53 11.02 -9.15
C VAL A 17 5.27 9.86 -8.50
N LEU A 18 5.13 9.72 -7.19
CA LEU A 18 5.67 8.59 -6.43
C LEU A 18 4.51 7.64 -6.05
N ASN A 19 4.54 6.43 -6.59
CA ASN A 19 3.64 5.35 -6.19
C ASN A 19 4.31 4.52 -5.11
N TYR A 20 3.83 4.61 -3.88
CA TYR A 20 4.32 3.79 -2.77
C TYR A 20 3.86 2.34 -2.90
N ASP A 21 2.63 2.13 -3.35
CA ASP A 21 2.06 0.82 -3.65
C ASP A 21 1.65 0.76 -5.12
N ILE A 22 1.85 -0.39 -5.75
CA ILE A 22 1.35 -0.65 -7.10
C ILE A 22 -0.15 -0.97 -7.01
N PRO A 23 -1.02 -0.25 -7.73
CA PRO A 23 -2.45 -0.58 -7.77
C PRO A 23 -2.68 -1.90 -8.49
N ASN A 24 -3.64 -2.68 -8.00
CA ASN A 24 -4.07 -3.92 -8.64
C ASN A 24 -4.80 -3.70 -9.97
N GLU A 25 -5.37 -2.50 -10.16
CA GLU A 25 -6.04 -2.10 -11.41
C GLU A 25 -5.08 -1.26 -12.27
N PRO A 26 -4.71 -1.74 -13.47
CA PRO A 26 -3.78 -1.04 -14.36
C PRO A 26 -4.22 0.37 -14.75
N GLU A 27 -5.53 0.58 -14.94
CA GLU A 27 -6.10 1.89 -15.27
C GLU A 27 -5.86 2.91 -14.16
N THR A 28 -5.94 2.48 -12.90
CA THR A 28 -5.65 3.35 -11.75
C THR A 28 -4.19 3.84 -11.79
N TYR A 29 -3.25 2.98 -12.17
CA TYR A 29 -1.86 3.38 -12.38
C TYR A 29 -1.73 4.45 -13.46
N VAL A 30 -2.37 4.25 -14.60
CA VAL A 30 -2.35 5.21 -15.71
C VAL A 30 -2.95 6.55 -15.29
N HIS A 31 -4.04 6.55 -14.52
CA HIS A 31 -4.63 7.77 -13.97
C HIS A 31 -3.69 8.51 -13.02
N ARG A 32 -2.94 7.79 -12.18
CA ARG A 32 -1.95 8.39 -11.26
C ARG A 32 -0.81 9.04 -12.04
N ILE A 33 -0.18 8.33 -12.99
CA ILE A 33 0.92 8.87 -13.78
C ILE A 33 0.45 9.96 -14.76
N GLY A 34 -0.81 9.92 -15.18
CA GLY A 34 -1.43 10.94 -16.01
C GLY A 34 -1.53 12.33 -15.35
N ARG A 35 -1.13 12.47 -14.08
CA ARG A 35 -0.95 13.77 -13.40
C ARG A 35 0.40 14.41 -13.69
N CYS A 36 1.35 13.63 -14.22
CA CYS A 36 2.65 14.10 -14.68
C CYS A 36 2.61 14.53 -16.15
N GLY A 37 3.48 15.47 -16.51
CA GLY A 37 3.87 15.70 -17.90
C GLY A 37 2.73 16.11 -18.85
N ARG A 38 1.77 16.92 -18.40
CA ARG A 38 0.74 17.46 -19.28
C ARG A 38 1.21 18.73 -19.98
N ALA A 39 0.66 18.97 -21.17
CA ALA A 39 0.90 20.16 -22.00
C ALA A 39 2.34 20.31 -22.53
N GLY A 40 3.00 19.19 -22.85
CA GLY A 40 4.33 19.20 -23.45
C GLY A 40 5.49 19.26 -22.44
N GLU A 41 5.18 19.22 -21.13
CA GLU A 41 6.20 19.08 -20.09
C GLU A 41 6.47 17.60 -19.80
N GLU A 42 7.74 17.27 -19.56
CA GLU A 42 8.16 15.92 -19.16
C GLU A 42 7.85 15.70 -17.67
N GLY A 43 7.38 14.51 -17.32
CA GLY A 43 7.13 14.11 -15.95
C GLY A 43 7.74 12.76 -15.65
N VAL A 44 8.18 12.55 -14.42
CA VAL A 44 8.79 11.29 -13.96
C VAL A 44 7.85 10.59 -12.99
N SER A 45 7.56 9.31 -13.25
CA SER A 45 6.86 8.44 -12.33
C SER A 45 7.82 7.43 -11.72
N ILE A 46 7.86 7.37 -10.39
CA ILE A 46 8.67 6.40 -9.64
C ILE A 46 7.69 5.52 -8.87
N SER A 47 7.90 4.21 -8.94
CA SER A 47 7.05 3.23 -8.23
C SER A 47 7.91 2.32 -7.39
N ILE A 48 7.51 2.11 -6.14
CA ILE A 48 8.05 1.09 -5.26
C ILE A 48 7.20 -0.16 -5.47
N CYS A 49 7.84 -1.29 -5.71
CA CYS A 49 7.15 -2.54 -6.01
C CYS A 49 7.62 -3.64 -5.05
N GLU A 50 6.68 -4.25 -4.35
CA GLU A 50 6.94 -5.46 -3.57
C GLU A 50 6.98 -6.71 -4.47
N PRO A 51 7.62 -7.82 -4.04
CA PRO A 51 7.68 -9.06 -4.83
C PRO A 51 6.31 -9.59 -5.26
N GLU A 52 5.30 -9.41 -4.40
CA GLU A 52 3.93 -9.83 -4.67
C GLU A 52 3.23 -8.98 -5.71
N GLU A 53 3.65 -7.75 -5.91
CA GLU A 53 3.05 -6.80 -6.85
C GLU A 53 3.60 -6.93 -8.27
N ASN A 54 4.58 -7.79 -8.50
CA ASN A 54 5.19 -8.00 -9.82
C ASN A 54 4.16 -8.43 -10.89
N GLU A 55 3.07 -9.10 -10.51
CA GLU A 55 1.99 -9.44 -11.43
C GLU A 55 1.25 -8.19 -11.91
N TYR A 56 0.98 -7.25 -11.00
CA TYR A 56 0.31 -5.98 -11.33
C TYR A 56 1.15 -5.13 -12.27
N VAL A 57 2.47 -5.09 -12.05
CA VAL A 57 3.40 -4.39 -12.96
C VAL A 57 3.32 -4.96 -14.37
N ARG A 58 3.28 -6.29 -14.52
CA ARG A 58 3.14 -6.93 -15.84
C ARG A 58 1.83 -6.58 -16.53
N ASP A 59 0.73 -6.48 -15.79
CA ASP A 59 -0.57 -6.13 -16.35
C ASP A 59 -0.62 -4.64 -16.72
N ILE A 60 0.04 -3.78 -15.96
CA ILE A 60 0.25 -2.36 -16.31
C ILE A 60 1.07 -2.27 -17.59
N GLU A 61 2.20 -2.97 -17.70
CA GLU A 61 3.05 -2.97 -18.90
C GLU A 61 2.28 -3.42 -20.15
N LYS A 62 1.40 -4.42 -20.02
CA LYS A 62 0.53 -4.87 -21.11
C LYS A 62 -0.44 -3.77 -21.55
N LEU A 63 -1.03 -3.05 -20.58
CA LEU A 63 -1.98 -1.98 -20.87
C LEU A 63 -1.31 -0.81 -21.57
N ILE A 64 -0.18 -0.34 -21.04
CA ILE A 64 0.56 0.80 -21.60
C ILE A 64 1.39 0.42 -22.85
N LYS A 65 1.51 -0.89 -23.14
CA LYS A 65 2.33 -1.46 -24.22
C LYS A 65 3.80 -1.03 -24.19
N GLN A 66 4.30 -0.76 -23.00
CA GLN A 66 5.68 -0.33 -22.76
C GLN A 66 6.22 -0.97 -21.50
N LYS A 67 7.51 -1.30 -21.49
CA LYS A 67 8.17 -1.81 -20.29
C LYS A 67 8.52 -0.67 -19.35
N ILE A 68 8.26 -0.91 -18.04
CA ILE A 68 8.68 -0.02 -16.98
C ILE A 68 10.15 -0.33 -16.66
N THR A 69 10.98 0.70 -16.63
CA THR A 69 12.42 0.55 -16.38
C THR A 69 12.66 0.20 -14.91
N ASP A 70 13.32 -0.91 -14.68
CA ASP A 70 13.77 -1.30 -13.35
C ASP A 70 15.08 -0.56 -13.00
N VAL A 71 15.03 0.21 -11.91
CA VAL A 71 16.20 0.97 -11.42
C VAL A 71 17.10 0.05 -10.61
N LYS A 72 18.24 -0.30 -11.19
CA LYS A 72 19.27 -1.12 -10.57
C LYS A 72 20.32 -0.26 -9.89
N GLY A 73 20.96 -0.82 -8.86
CA GLY A 73 22.10 -0.16 -8.20
C GLY A 73 21.71 0.81 -7.08
N HIS A 74 20.45 0.84 -6.66
CA HIS A 74 20.04 1.56 -5.44
C HIS A 74 20.43 0.75 -4.18
N PRO A 75 20.59 1.41 -3.00
CA PRO A 75 21.09 0.77 -1.77
C PRO A 75 20.12 -0.25 -1.15
N PHE A 76 18.90 -0.37 -1.65
CA PHE A 76 17.84 -1.26 -1.14
C PHE A 76 17.34 -2.20 -2.23
N PRO A 77 18.18 -3.14 -2.76
CA PRO A 77 17.72 -4.08 -3.78
C PRO A 77 16.66 -5.01 -3.20
N GLN A 78 15.69 -5.38 -4.03
CA GLN A 78 14.69 -6.37 -3.67
C GLN A 78 15.38 -7.74 -3.48
N THR A 79 15.52 -8.18 -2.23
CA THR A 79 16.13 -9.46 -1.87
C THR A 79 15.11 -10.55 -1.61
N ASP A 80 13.87 -10.17 -1.33
CA ASP A 80 12.81 -11.09 -0.98
C ASP A 80 12.20 -11.72 -2.23
N LYS A 81 11.95 -13.02 -2.15
CA LYS A 81 11.21 -13.74 -3.18
C LYS A 81 9.72 -13.61 -2.88
N PRO A 82 8.86 -13.56 -3.92
CA PRO A 82 7.42 -13.52 -3.69
C PRO A 82 7.00 -14.74 -2.87
N MET A 83 6.23 -14.51 -1.81
CA MET A 83 5.72 -15.58 -0.97
C MET A 83 4.86 -16.54 -1.79
N ASN A 84 5.05 -17.84 -1.60
CA ASN A 84 4.17 -18.83 -2.19
C ASN A 84 2.79 -18.80 -1.51
N ALA A 85 1.79 -19.45 -2.13
CA ALA A 85 0.41 -19.43 -1.65
C ALA A 85 0.24 -19.93 -0.21
N GLN A 86 1.09 -20.86 0.24
CA GLN A 86 1.07 -21.37 1.63
C GLN A 86 1.59 -20.34 2.61
N GLN A 87 2.72 -19.71 2.29
CA GLN A 87 3.32 -18.65 3.11
C GLN A 87 2.40 -17.42 3.24
N LYS A 88 1.71 -17.04 2.15
CA LYS A 88 0.69 -15.98 2.20
C LYS A 88 -0.44 -16.30 3.18
N LYS A 89 -0.97 -17.52 3.13
CA LYS A 89 -2.03 -17.97 4.06
C LYS A 89 -1.57 -18.00 5.51
N GLU A 90 -0.33 -18.40 5.77
CA GLU A 90 0.24 -18.42 7.12
C GLU A 90 0.47 -17.01 7.65
N ALA A 91 1.04 -16.13 6.82
CA ALA A 91 1.25 -14.73 7.17
C ALA A 91 -0.09 -14.00 7.45
N GLU A 92 -1.12 -14.28 6.66
CA GLU A 92 -2.45 -13.73 6.87
C GLU A 92 -3.09 -14.25 8.16
N LYS A 93 -2.98 -15.55 8.44
CA LYS A 93 -3.44 -16.14 9.71
C LYS A 93 -2.73 -15.51 10.90
N GLU A 94 -1.43 -15.30 10.81
CA GLU A 94 -0.64 -14.66 11.87
C GLU A 94 -1.03 -13.19 12.06
N LYS A 95 -1.23 -12.44 10.98
CA LYS A 95 -1.76 -11.05 11.03
C LYS A 95 -3.13 -11.01 11.74
N ASN A 96 -4.03 -11.92 11.38
CA ASN A 96 -5.35 -11.98 11.98
C ASN A 96 -5.30 -12.37 13.45
N ARG A 97 -4.43 -13.32 13.83
CA ARG A 97 -4.19 -13.67 15.24
C ARG A 97 -3.67 -12.49 16.05
N LYS A 98 -2.65 -11.78 15.54
CA LYS A 98 -2.12 -10.58 16.20
C LYS A 98 -3.18 -9.48 16.37
N LYS A 99 -4.04 -9.29 15.37
CA LYS A 99 -5.18 -8.37 15.47
C LYS A 99 -6.16 -8.79 16.57
N GLN A 100 -6.55 -10.07 16.62
CA GLN A 100 -7.47 -10.58 17.66
C GLN A 100 -6.88 -10.44 19.04
N ASP A 101 -5.60 -10.79 19.23
CA ASP A 101 -4.89 -10.64 20.50
C ASP A 101 -4.83 -9.18 20.95
N PHE A 102 -4.57 -8.26 20.02
CA PHE A 102 -4.58 -6.82 20.30
C PHE A 102 -5.95 -6.35 20.80
N PHE A 103 -7.04 -6.72 20.11
CA PHE A 103 -8.40 -6.35 20.52
C PHE A 103 -8.82 -7.01 21.84
N THR A 104 -8.46 -8.27 22.05
CA THR A 104 -8.76 -9.01 23.28
C THR A 104 -8.05 -8.38 24.47
N ASN A 105 -6.76 -8.05 24.33
CA ASN A 105 -5.99 -7.41 25.40
C ASN A 105 -6.47 -5.98 25.68
N ARG A 106 -6.91 -5.24 24.67
CA ARG A 106 -7.51 -3.92 24.86
C ARG A 106 -8.84 -4.00 25.63
N ASN A 107 -9.65 -4.99 25.33
CA ASN A 107 -10.93 -5.19 26.05
C ASN A 107 -10.70 -5.67 27.49
N LYS A 108 -9.72 -6.55 27.76
CA LYS A 108 -9.35 -6.95 29.12
C LYS A 108 -8.90 -5.74 29.95
N LYS A 109 -8.06 -4.84 29.39
CA LYS A 109 -7.63 -3.61 30.08
C LYS A 109 -8.81 -2.67 30.38
N ARG A 110 -9.76 -2.53 29.46
CA ARG A 110 -10.96 -1.69 29.68
C ARG A 110 -11.88 -2.25 30.76
N ASN A 111 -12.02 -3.57 30.85
CA ASN A 111 -12.88 -4.21 31.87
C ASN A 111 -12.18 -4.26 33.24
N ALA A 112 -10.88 -4.41 33.31
CA ALA A 112 -10.13 -4.33 34.56
C ALA A 112 -10.19 -2.94 35.21
N GLY A 113 -10.28 -1.86 34.41
CA GLY A 113 -10.46 -0.51 34.92
C GLY A 113 -11.86 -0.18 35.46
N LYS A 114 -12.87 -1.01 35.14
CA LYS A 114 -14.25 -0.83 35.63
C LYS A 114 -14.56 -1.53 36.95
N SER A 115 -13.66 -2.38 37.43
CA SER A 115 -13.83 -3.12 38.70
C SER A 115 -13.18 -2.44 39.91
N ASN A 116 -13.14 -1.09 39.95
CA ASN A 116 -12.65 -0.38 41.13
C ASN A 116 -13.82 -0.19 42.13
N PRO A 117 -13.81 -0.88 43.31
CA PRO A 117 -14.97 -0.91 44.22
C PRO A 117 -15.08 0.34 45.11
N ARG A 118 -14.42 1.44 44.78
CA ARG A 118 -14.32 2.62 45.65
C ARG A 118 -15.46 3.64 45.58
N TYR A 119 -16.58 3.31 44.95
CA TYR A 119 -17.78 4.17 44.99
C TYR A 119 -19.03 3.40 45.44
N LYS A 120 -19.00 2.83 46.64
CA LYS A 120 -20.23 2.67 47.41
C LYS A 120 -20.43 3.93 48.26
N ARG A 121 -21.25 4.85 47.73
CA ARG A 121 -21.78 5.95 48.52
C ARG A 121 -22.60 5.41 49.72
N ARG A 122 -22.28 5.96 50.86
CA ARG A 122 -23.17 5.93 52.03
C ARG A 122 -24.45 6.73 51.74
#